data_7af93a35a8bbf4bb0d7a67aaff4c0426
#
_entry.id   7af93a35a8bbf4bb0d7a67aaff4c0426
#
_cell.length_a   1.000
_cell.length_b   1.000
_cell.length_c   1.000
_cell.angle_alpha   90.00
_cell.angle_beta   90.00
_cell.angle_gamma   90.00
#
_symmetry.space_group_name_H-M   'P 1'
#
loop_
_entity.id
_entity.type
_entity.pdbx_description
1 polymer ?
#
loop_
_entity_poly.entity_id
_entity_poly.type
_entity_poly.pdbx_seq_one_letter_code
_entity_poly.pdbx_strand_id
1 'polypeptide(L)'
;MTTFSPDELKRLAGVEFNSLLQNDPVLKKLESLKYDKRGHTCALLEVLGLGEFRIGELPVLPLTAAKWAFLWILGNGFVSDLSDQSDLSDVDLDVMLYILSLPDLSEIRCALHEIPAAASKYHLAPGLPMADVIREINTMIAQSFLPLAMLPNTQSSSEEIYFDEMWLTAVAGCAARESGESLAYCMHKMSLSTVFALFVNYRRRESSEKIAYPVPAEVEKQIADRIGQLGREFLTRP
;
A
#
# COMPACT_ATOMS: atom_id res chain seq x y z
N MET A 1 -9.58 20.51 19.68
CA MET A 1 -8.45 21.27 19.12
C MET A 1 -8.18 22.45 20.01
N THR A 2 -6.99 22.53 20.62
CA THR A 2 -6.59 23.64 21.51
C THR A 2 -6.04 24.75 20.61
N THR A 3 -6.71 25.89 20.57
CA THR A 3 -6.27 27.08 19.83
C THR A 3 -5.28 27.87 20.69
N PHE A 4 -4.06 28.04 20.22
CA PHE A 4 -3.05 28.88 20.84
C PHE A 4 -3.19 30.35 20.36
N SER A 5 -2.91 31.31 21.24
CA SER A 5 -2.86 32.72 20.87
C SER A 5 -1.64 33.03 19.97
N PRO A 6 -1.63 34.17 19.22
CA PRO A 6 -0.49 34.53 18.39
C PRO A 6 0.84 34.65 19.15
N ASP A 7 0.82 35.11 20.40
CA ASP A 7 2.02 35.24 21.22
C ASP A 7 2.52 33.89 21.75
N GLU A 8 1.61 32.98 22.07
CA GLU A 8 1.95 31.59 22.40
C GLU A 8 2.56 30.86 21.21
N LEU A 9 2.03 31.06 20.00
CA LEU A 9 2.60 30.51 18.77
C LEU A 9 4.03 31.01 18.53
N LYS A 10 4.31 32.32 18.79
CA LYS A 10 5.67 32.86 18.67
C LYS A 10 6.63 32.22 19.68
N ARG A 11 6.19 31.99 20.93
CA ARG A 11 7.01 31.30 21.94
C ARG A 11 7.29 29.86 21.54
N LEU A 12 6.29 29.14 20.99
CA LEU A 12 6.44 27.77 20.50
C LEU A 12 7.31 27.66 19.24
N ALA A 13 7.42 28.73 18.46
CA ALA A 13 8.34 28.80 17.30
C ALA A 13 9.79 29.10 17.71
N GLY A 14 10.06 29.35 19.01
CA GLY A 14 11.37 29.73 19.52
C GLY A 14 12.38 28.58 19.61
N VAL A 15 13.66 28.95 19.70
CA VAL A 15 14.79 28.00 19.79
C VAL A 15 14.70 27.10 21.03
N GLU A 16 14.21 27.65 22.16
CA GLU A 16 14.08 26.91 23.41
C GLU A 16 13.05 25.77 23.32
N PHE A 17 11.90 26.02 22.71
CA PHE A 17 10.90 24.96 22.51
C PHE A 17 11.39 23.91 21.52
N ASN A 18 12.05 24.30 20.43
CA ASN A 18 12.65 23.38 19.49
C ASN A 18 13.72 22.49 20.14
N SER A 19 14.55 23.06 21.03
CA SER A 19 15.52 22.28 21.81
C SER A 19 14.83 21.27 22.73
N LEU A 20 13.73 21.66 23.37
CA LEU A 20 12.93 20.77 24.21
C LEU A 20 12.35 19.58 23.39
N LEU A 21 11.81 19.85 22.20
CA LEU A 21 11.30 18.81 21.31
C LEU A 21 12.40 17.83 20.88
N GLN A 22 13.57 18.35 20.50
CA GLN A 22 14.71 17.53 20.08
C GLN A 22 15.26 16.64 21.19
N ASN A 23 15.11 17.03 22.46
CA ASN A 23 15.65 16.28 23.61
C ASN A 23 14.62 15.41 24.33
N ASP A 24 13.33 15.48 23.95
CA ASP A 24 12.29 14.67 24.58
C ASP A 24 12.47 13.17 24.27
N PRO A 25 12.63 12.30 25.28
CA PRO A 25 12.89 10.88 25.07
C PRO A 25 11.69 10.13 24.49
N VAL A 26 10.46 10.60 24.73
CA VAL A 26 9.23 10.01 24.20
C VAL A 26 9.12 10.30 22.71
N LEU A 27 9.38 11.54 22.29
CA LEU A 27 9.40 11.89 20.85
C LEU A 27 10.48 11.11 20.11
N LYS A 28 11.69 10.98 20.67
CA LYS A 28 12.76 10.17 20.05
C LYS A 28 12.33 8.71 19.86
N LYS A 29 11.64 8.13 20.85
CA LYS A 29 11.11 6.77 20.75
C LYS A 29 10.00 6.67 19.69
N LEU A 30 9.06 7.61 19.66
CA LEU A 30 8.00 7.66 18.65
C LEU A 30 8.56 7.86 17.24
N GLU A 31 9.58 8.72 17.09
CA GLU A 31 10.28 8.89 15.81
C GLU A 31 10.97 7.63 15.31
N SER A 32 11.48 6.79 16.23
CA SER A 32 12.03 5.49 15.84
C SER A 32 10.96 4.50 15.33
N LEU A 33 9.68 4.71 15.69
CA LEU A 33 8.55 3.91 15.23
C LEU A 33 7.97 4.39 13.91
N LYS A 34 8.43 5.53 13.36
CA LYS A 34 8.01 6.02 12.03
C LYS A 34 8.32 5.04 10.91
N TYR A 35 9.27 4.14 11.12
CA TYR A 35 9.61 3.13 10.14
C TYR A 35 8.89 1.83 10.47
N ASP A 36 7.86 1.51 9.72
CA ASP A 36 7.27 0.17 9.78
C ASP A 36 8.22 -0.84 9.14
N LYS A 37 9.08 -1.42 9.99
CA LYS A 37 10.03 -2.44 9.55
C LYS A 37 9.32 -3.70 9.02
N ARG A 38 8.08 -3.98 9.44
CA ARG A 38 7.34 -5.18 9.02
C ARG A 38 6.91 -5.08 7.57
N GLY A 39 6.29 -3.96 7.19
CA GLY A 39 5.90 -3.72 5.80
C GLY A 39 7.10 -3.76 4.84
N HIS A 40 8.24 -3.15 5.23
CA HIS A 40 9.47 -3.24 4.45
C HIS A 40 10.05 -4.64 4.38
N THR A 41 10.00 -5.40 5.47
CA THR A 41 10.50 -6.78 5.47
C THR A 41 9.66 -7.66 4.54
N CYS A 42 8.33 -7.54 4.55
CA CYS A 42 7.46 -8.27 3.65
C CYS A 42 7.73 -7.93 2.18
N ALA A 43 7.85 -6.64 1.84
CA ALA A 43 8.17 -6.19 0.49
C ALA A 43 9.57 -6.69 0.03
N LEU A 44 10.57 -6.69 0.91
CA LEU A 44 11.90 -7.23 0.62
C LEU A 44 11.87 -8.75 0.41
N LEU A 45 11.13 -9.49 1.23
CA LEU A 45 11.00 -10.95 1.08
C LEU A 45 10.33 -11.30 -0.25
N GLU A 46 9.35 -10.51 -0.66
CA GLU A 46 8.68 -10.65 -1.95
C GLU A 46 9.67 -10.39 -3.11
N VAL A 47 10.41 -9.28 -3.06
CA VAL A 47 11.44 -8.95 -4.08
C VAL A 47 12.52 -10.01 -4.17
N LEU A 48 12.90 -10.61 -3.03
CA LEU A 48 13.91 -11.68 -2.98
C LEU A 48 13.35 -13.05 -3.40
N GLY A 49 12.04 -13.16 -3.66
CA GLY A 49 11.40 -14.44 -4.00
C GLY A 49 11.45 -15.47 -2.87
N LEU A 50 11.66 -15.04 -1.63
CA LEU A 50 11.80 -15.91 -0.46
C LEU A 50 10.47 -16.12 0.28
N GLY A 51 9.38 -15.50 -0.18
CA GLY A 51 8.04 -15.62 0.41
C GLY A 51 7.22 -16.70 -0.29
N GLU A 52 6.82 -17.75 0.43
CA GLU A 52 5.66 -18.54 0.03
C GLU A 52 4.41 -17.79 0.46
N PHE A 53 3.61 -17.33 -0.50
CA PHE A 53 2.32 -16.73 -0.21
C PHE A 53 1.28 -17.84 -0.08
N ARG A 54 0.51 -17.79 0.99
CA ARG A 54 -0.58 -18.73 1.23
C ARG A 54 -1.78 -17.95 1.78
N ILE A 55 -2.96 -18.36 1.33
CA ILE A 55 -4.22 -17.95 1.96
C ILE A 55 -4.77 -19.23 2.61
N GLY A 56 -4.62 -19.33 3.92
CA GLY A 56 -4.84 -20.60 4.62
C GLY A 56 -3.98 -21.72 4.05
N GLU A 57 -4.60 -22.80 3.56
CA GLU A 57 -3.91 -23.92 2.95
C GLU A 57 -3.61 -23.74 1.46
N LEU A 58 -4.25 -22.77 0.81
CA LEU A 58 -4.10 -22.52 -0.63
C LEU A 58 -2.78 -21.77 -0.89
N PRO A 59 -1.83 -22.37 -1.64
CA PRO A 59 -0.68 -21.62 -2.14
C PRO A 59 -1.13 -20.61 -3.20
N VAL A 60 -0.72 -19.36 -3.04
CA VAL A 60 -1.03 -18.29 -3.99
C VAL A 60 0.26 -17.64 -4.48
N LEU A 61 0.20 -17.06 -5.65
CA LEU A 61 1.30 -16.34 -6.25
C LEU A 61 1.09 -14.84 -6.08
N PRO A 62 2.18 -14.04 -6.08
CA PRO A 62 2.08 -12.60 -5.95
C PRO A 62 1.11 -11.99 -6.97
N LEU A 63 0.41 -10.96 -6.53
CA LEU A 63 -0.43 -10.16 -7.39
C LEU A 63 0.46 -9.40 -8.38
N THR A 64 0.26 -9.60 -9.68
CA THR A 64 0.97 -8.88 -10.75
C THR A 64 0.08 -7.78 -11.35
N ALA A 65 0.67 -6.83 -12.07
CA ALA A 65 -0.10 -5.78 -12.75
C ALA A 65 -1.11 -6.37 -13.75
N ALA A 66 -0.74 -7.43 -14.46
CA ALA A 66 -1.65 -8.12 -15.39
C ALA A 66 -2.81 -8.82 -14.66
N LYS A 67 -2.55 -9.50 -13.54
CA LYS A 67 -3.61 -10.10 -12.72
C LYS A 67 -4.58 -9.05 -12.18
N TRP A 68 -4.06 -7.92 -11.69
CA TRP A 68 -4.86 -6.80 -11.22
C TRP A 68 -5.77 -6.25 -12.33
N ALA A 69 -5.18 -5.92 -13.50
CA ALA A 69 -5.94 -5.43 -14.65
C ALA A 69 -6.99 -6.43 -15.13
N PHE A 70 -6.68 -7.72 -15.11
CA PHE A 70 -7.60 -8.78 -15.51
C PHE A 70 -8.79 -8.91 -14.55
N LEU A 71 -8.55 -8.85 -13.24
CA LEU A 71 -9.60 -8.84 -12.22
C LEU A 71 -10.50 -7.60 -12.36
N TRP A 72 -9.91 -6.45 -12.70
CA TRP A 72 -10.66 -5.23 -12.97
C TRP A 72 -11.57 -5.35 -14.20
N ILE A 73 -11.07 -5.95 -15.31
CA ILE A 73 -11.86 -6.24 -16.50
C ILE A 73 -13.04 -7.19 -16.20
N LEU A 74 -12.85 -8.13 -15.27
CA LEU A 74 -13.91 -9.03 -14.82
C LEU A 74 -14.93 -8.36 -13.89
N GLY A 75 -14.69 -7.12 -13.46
CA GLY A 75 -15.53 -6.42 -12.47
C GLY A 75 -15.49 -7.05 -11.09
N ASN A 76 -14.36 -7.69 -10.72
CA ASN A 76 -14.21 -8.33 -9.42
C ASN A 76 -14.24 -7.31 -8.28
N GLY A 77 -15.09 -7.52 -7.27
CA GLY A 77 -15.33 -6.59 -6.17
C GLY A 77 -14.11 -6.23 -5.33
N PHE A 78 -13.08 -7.07 -5.27
CA PHE A 78 -11.81 -6.73 -4.59
C PHE A 78 -11.01 -5.64 -5.28
N VAL A 79 -11.29 -5.37 -6.56
CA VAL A 79 -10.48 -4.49 -7.42
C VAL A 79 -11.27 -3.29 -7.93
N SER A 80 -12.56 -3.47 -8.21
CA SER A 80 -13.41 -2.46 -8.85
C SER A 80 -13.90 -1.38 -7.89
N ASP A 81 -14.14 -1.70 -6.62
CA ASP A 81 -14.55 -0.74 -5.60
C ASP A 81 -13.89 -1.05 -4.25
N LEU A 82 -12.75 -0.42 -4.00
CA LEU A 82 -12.02 -0.58 -2.73
C LEU A 82 -12.71 0.11 -1.55
N SER A 83 -13.73 0.94 -1.80
CA SER A 83 -14.40 1.74 -0.76
C SER A 83 -15.56 1.02 -0.09
N ASP A 84 -16.21 0.08 -0.77
CA ASP A 84 -17.37 -0.63 -0.24
C ASP A 84 -17.26 -2.15 -0.44
N GLN A 85 -16.67 -2.82 0.57
CA GLN A 85 -16.50 -4.27 0.58
C GLN A 85 -17.72 -5.02 1.15
N SER A 86 -18.82 -4.30 1.46
CA SER A 86 -20.04 -4.92 2.00
C SER A 86 -20.72 -5.84 1.01
N ASP A 87 -20.45 -5.68 -0.29
CA ASP A 87 -21.14 -6.37 -1.39
C ASP A 87 -20.27 -7.44 -2.07
N LEU A 88 -19.14 -7.85 -1.44
CA LEU A 88 -18.33 -8.95 -2.00
C LEU A 88 -19.13 -10.24 -2.07
N SER A 89 -19.24 -10.79 -3.28
CA SER A 89 -19.91 -12.06 -3.52
C SER A 89 -18.95 -13.25 -3.39
N ASP A 90 -19.51 -14.44 -3.15
CA ASP A 90 -18.73 -15.68 -3.17
C ASP A 90 -18.01 -15.87 -4.52
N VAL A 91 -18.61 -15.40 -5.61
CA VAL A 91 -18.03 -15.46 -6.95
C VAL A 91 -16.78 -14.57 -7.05
N ASP A 92 -16.80 -13.37 -6.45
CA ASP A 92 -15.64 -12.49 -6.43
C ASP A 92 -14.47 -13.15 -5.70
N LEU A 93 -14.77 -13.80 -4.56
CA LEU A 93 -13.79 -14.53 -3.79
C LEU A 93 -13.18 -15.68 -4.58
N ASP A 94 -14.01 -16.52 -5.19
CA ASP A 94 -13.57 -17.68 -5.97
C ASP A 94 -12.69 -17.26 -7.15
N VAL A 95 -13.13 -16.24 -7.89
CA VAL A 95 -12.37 -15.69 -9.03
C VAL A 95 -11.03 -15.11 -8.55
N MET A 96 -11.02 -14.37 -7.45
CA MET A 96 -9.78 -13.83 -6.88
C MET A 96 -8.80 -14.95 -6.52
N LEU A 97 -9.24 -15.96 -5.78
CA LEU A 97 -8.42 -17.11 -5.39
C LEU A 97 -7.91 -17.89 -6.62
N TYR A 98 -8.76 -18.09 -7.62
CA TYR A 98 -8.39 -18.75 -8.87
C TYR A 98 -7.26 -17.99 -9.57
N ILE A 99 -7.42 -16.68 -9.79
CA ILE A 99 -6.43 -15.85 -10.49
C ILE A 99 -5.12 -15.79 -9.71
N LEU A 100 -5.17 -15.70 -8.37
CA LEU A 100 -3.97 -15.72 -7.54
C LEU A 100 -3.21 -17.05 -7.58
N SER A 101 -3.91 -18.16 -7.77
CA SER A 101 -3.29 -19.48 -7.87
C SER A 101 -2.60 -19.75 -9.21
N LEU A 102 -2.91 -18.95 -10.27
CA LEU A 102 -2.35 -19.15 -11.61
C LEU A 102 -0.91 -18.60 -11.69
N PRO A 103 0.06 -19.37 -12.20
CA PRO A 103 1.40 -18.89 -12.51
C PRO A 103 1.40 -17.81 -13.60
N ASP A 104 0.48 -17.92 -14.57
CA ASP A 104 0.34 -16.99 -15.67
C ASP A 104 -1.10 -16.95 -16.18
N LEU A 105 -1.57 -15.77 -16.59
CA LEU A 105 -2.93 -15.64 -17.17
C LEU A 105 -3.10 -16.41 -18.48
N SER A 106 -2.02 -16.72 -19.19
CA SER A 106 -2.05 -17.56 -20.39
C SER A 106 -2.48 -19.01 -20.10
N GLU A 107 -2.55 -19.42 -18.84
CA GLU A 107 -3.09 -20.73 -18.44
C GLU A 107 -4.61 -20.79 -18.43
N ILE A 108 -5.29 -19.64 -18.53
CA ILE A 108 -6.76 -19.59 -18.66
C ILE A 108 -7.13 -20.17 -20.02
N ARG A 109 -7.91 -21.27 -20.02
CA ARG A 109 -8.31 -22.01 -21.23
C ARG A 109 -9.80 -21.88 -21.55
N CYS A 110 -10.53 -21.11 -20.74
CA CYS A 110 -11.96 -20.88 -20.90
C CYS A 110 -12.24 -19.46 -21.37
N ALA A 111 -13.45 -19.21 -21.89
CA ALA A 111 -13.90 -17.88 -22.20
C ALA A 111 -14.13 -17.05 -20.93
N LEU A 112 -14.08 -15.70 -21.03
CA LEU A 112 -14.21 -14.83 -19.84
C LEU A 112 -15.47 -15.09 -19.03
N HIS A 113 -16.60 -15.35 -19.68
CA HIS A 113 -17.88 -15.62 -18.99
C HIS A 113 -17.93 -16.99 -18.29
N GLU A 114 -16.99 -17.90 -18.59
CA GLU A 114 -16.87 -19.23 -17.95
C GLU A 114 -15.96 -19.23 -16.72
N ILE A 115 -15.19 -18.15 -16.51
CA ILE A 115 -14.24 -18.03 -15.42
C ILE A 115 -14.91 -18.24 -14.05
N PRO A 116 -16.08 -17.67 -13.73
CA PRO A 116 -16.75 -17.93 -12.46
C PRO A 116 -17.00 -19.43 -12.19
N ALA A 117 -17.43 -20.17 -13.22
CA ALA A 117 -17.65 -21.59 -13.10
C ALA A 117 -16.34 -22.37 -12.93
N ALA A 118 -15.26 -21.97 -13.62
CA ALA A 118 -13.94 -22.57 -13.46
C ALA A 118 -13.32 -22.27 -12.08
N ALA A 119 -13.66 -21.12 -11.50
CA ALA A 119 -13.16 -20.65 -10.20
C ALA A 119 -13.88 -21.31 -9.00
N SER A 120 -15.12 -21.77 -9.16
CA SER A 120 -15.96 -22.26 -8.04
C SER A 120 -15.33 -23.35 -7.17
N LYS A 121 -14.39 -24.14 -7.69
CA LYS A 121 -13.64 -25.15 -6.93
C LYS A 121 -12.65 -24.56 -5.90
N TYR A 122 -12.36 -23.27 -5.97
CA TYR A 122 -11.41 -22.61 -5.07
C TYR A 122 -12.06 -22.11 -3.79
N HIS A 123 -13.38 -22.10 -3.69
CA HIS A 123 -14.12 -21.61 -2.53
C HIS A 123 -13.66 -22.24 -1.20
N LEU A 124 -13.49 -23.55 -1.17
CA LEU A 124 -13.08 -24.29 0.02
C LEU A 124 -11.57 -24.54 0.10
N ALA A 125 -10.81 -24.18 -0.93
CA ALA A 125 -9.38 -24.47 -0.99
C ALA A 125 -8.53 -23.84 0.13
N PRO A 126 -8.87 -22.63 0.67
CA PRO A 126 -8.13 -22.06 1.80
C PRO A 126 -8.26 -22.82 3.11
N GLY A 127 -9.34 -23.60 3.32
CA GLY A 127 -9.59 -24.27 4.60
C GLY A 127 -9.87 -23.33 5.78
N LEU A 128 -10.22 -22.07 5.49
CA LEU A 128 -10.49 -21.01 6.47
C LEU A 128 -11.93 -20.49 6.36
N PRO A 129 -12.47 -19.89 7.43
CA PRO A 129 -13.71 -19.12 7.33
C PRO A 129 -13.57 -17.99 6.30
N MET A 130 -14.64 -17.71 5.54
CA MET A 130 -14.66 -16.69 4.47
C MET A 130 -14.14 -15.32 4.94
N ALA A 131 -14.56 -14.87 6.13
CA ALA A 131 -14.11 -13.60 6.68
C ALA A 131 -12.58 -13.52 6.88
N ASP A 132 -11.94 -14.62 7.22
CA ASP A 132 -10.49 -14.71 7.38
C ASP A 132 -9.81 -14.67 6.02
N VAL A 133 -10.36 -15.39 5.02
CA VAL A 133 -9.85 -15.38 3.64
C VAL A 133 -9.92 -13.97 3.05
N ILE A 134 -11.05 -13.27 3.22
CA ILE A 134 -11.22 -11.88 2.78
C ILE A 134 -10.18 -10.98 3.45
N ARG A 135 -9.96 -11.14 4.76
CA ARG A 135 -8.94 -10.36 5.49
C ARG A 135 -7.54 -10.60 4.96
N GLU A 136 -7.17 -11.84 4.64
CA GLU A 136 -5.85 -12.17 4.10
C GLU A 136 -5.66 -11.58 2.70
N ILE A 137 -6.67 -11.69 1.82
CA ILE A 137 -6.66 -11.06 0.49
C ILE A 137 -6.49 -9.54 0.60
N ASN A 138 -7.27 -8.88 1.47
CA ASN A 138 -7.17 -7.44 1.67
C ASN A 138 -5.81 -7.03 2.21
N THR A 139 -5.23 -7.82 3.10
CA THR A 139 -3.87 -7.60 3.60
C THR A 139 -2.86 -7.69 2.47
N MET A 140 -2.96 -8.68 1.60
CA MET A 140 -2.08 -8.84 0.44
C MET A 140 -2.23 -7.68 -0.56
N ILE A 141 -3.46 -7.24 -0.83
CA ILE A 141 -3.72 -6.07 -1.68
C ILE A 141 -3.08 -4.83 -1.06
N ALA A 142 -3.35 -4.55 0.22
CA ALA A 142 -2.79 -3.39 0.92
C ALA A 142 -1.25 -3.41 0.90
N GLN A 143 -0.62 -4.56 1.12
CA GLN A 143 0.83 -4.72 1.03
C GLN A 143 1.35 -4.46 -0.38
N SER A 144 0.63 -4.90 -1.42
CA SER A 144 1.01 -4.67 -2.81
C SER A 144 1.02 -3.18 -3.17
N PHE A 145 0.12 -2.39 -2.58
CA PHE A 145 0.02 -0.93 -2.78
C PHE A 145 0.87 -0.10 -1.82
N LEU A 146 1.42 -0.70 -0.77
CA LEU A 146 2.20 0.00 0.24
C LEU A 146 3.33 0.90 -0.33
N PRO A 147 4.09 0.50 -1.37
CA PRO A 147 5.11 1.39 -1.94
C PRO A 147 4.56 2.71 -2.47
N LEU A 148 3.33 2.74 -3.00
CA LEU A 148 2.71 3.98 -3.49
C LEU A 148 2.44 5.00 -2.39
N ALA A 149 2.26 4.55 -1.14
CA ALA A 149 2.11 5.45 0.00
C ALA A 149 3.38 6.28 0.29
N MET A 150 4.51 5.91 -0.32
CA MET A 150 5.76 6.68 -0.24
C MET A 150 5.82 7.85 -1.25
N LEU A 151 4.86 7.95 -2.17
CA LEU A 151 4.79 9.10 -3.05
C LEU A 151 4.37 10.34 -2.24
N PRO A 152 5.00 11.49 -2.48
CA PRO A 152 4.62 12.71 -1.80
C PRO A 152 3.17 13.06 -2.13
N ASN A 153 2.41 13.38 -1.09
CA ASN A 153 1.07 13.94 -1.26
C ASN A 153 1.22 15.34 -1.85
N THR A 154 1.05 15.46 -3.15
CA THR A 154 0.98 16.78 -3.81
C THR A 154 -0.40 17.39 -3.52
N GLN A 155 -0.55 18.01 -2.35
CA GLN A 155 -1.77 18.75 -1.98
C GLN A 155 -1.97 20.04 -2.80
N SER A 156 -1.17 20.29 -3.84
CA SER A 156 -1.13 21.59 -4.50
C SER A 156 -1.96 21.72 -5.77
N SER A 157 -2.59 20.67 -6.27
CA SER A 157 -3.51 20.81 -7.40
C SER A 157 -4.91 20.34 -7.02
N SER A 158 -5.87 21.24 -7.15
CA SER A 158 -7.30 20.94 -7.15
C SER A 158 -7.73 20.14 -8.42
N GLU A 159 -6.80 19.69 -9.20
CA GLU A 159 -7.03 18.85 -10.36
C GLU A 159 -7.17 17.41 -9.89
N GLU A 160 -8.36 16.87 -10.07
CA GLU A 160 -8.60 15.45 -9.91
C GLU A 160 -7.68 14.70 -10.89
N ILE A 161 -6.77 13.89 -10.35
CA ILE A 161 -5.93 13.01 -11.17
C ILE A 161 -6.81 11.83 -11.58
N TYR A 162 -7.32 11.86 -12.80
CA TYR A 162 -7.96 10.71 -13.40
C TYR A 162 -6.87 9.71 -13.81
N PHE A 163 -6.88 8.54 -13.18
CA PHE A 163 -6.13 7.41 -13.69
C PHE A 163 -6.90 6.87 -14.90
N ASP A 164 -6.31 7.01 -16.08
CA ASP A 164 -6.86 6.36 -17.26
C ASP A 164 -6.69 4.83 -17.17
N GLU A 165 -7.37 4.11 -18.06
CA GLU A 165 -7.34 2.64 -18.12
C GLU A 165 -5.91 2.08 -18.32
N MET A 166 -4.98 2.92 -18.77
CA MET A 166 -3.59 2.54 -19.09
C MET A 166 -2.59 2.84 -17.97
N TRP A 167 -3.04 3.37 -16.81
CA TRP A 167 -2.15 3.79 -15.73
C TRP A 167 -1.20 2.68 -15.25
N LEU A 168 -1.68 1.43 -15.14
CA LEU A 168 -0.85 0.28 -14.76
C LEU A 168 0.25 0.01 -15.79
N THR A 169 -0.06 0.14 -17.06
CA THR A 169 0.93 -0.01 -18.14
C THR A 169 1.99 1.09 -18.09
N ALA A 170 1.58 2.32 -17.81
CA ALA A 170 2.52 3.44 -17.64
C ALA A 170 3.45 3.22 -16.45
N VAL A 171 2.91 2.79 -15.30
CA VAL A 171 3.69 2.46 -14.10
C VAL A 171 4.65 1.30 -14.35
N ALA A 172 4.19 0.22 -15.01
CA ALA A 172 5.03 -0.89 -15.40
C ALA A 172 6.11 -0.49 -16.41
N GLY A 173 5.82 0.48 -17.29
CA GLY A 173 6.82 1.09 -18.21
C GLY A 173 7.94 1.81 -17.46
N CYS A 174 7.61 2.54 -16.39
CA CYS A 174 8.61 3.13 -15.50
C CYS A 174 9.44 2.05 -14.80
N ALA A 175 8.79 0.99 -14.29
CA ALA A 175 9.48 -0.12 -13.65
C ALA A 175 10.42 -0.85 -14.62
N ALA A 176 10.02 -1.02 -15.87
CA ALA A 176 10.85 -1.62 -16.93
C ALA A 176 12.13 -0.78 -17.18
N ARG A 177 11.99 0.55 -17.22
CA ARG A 177 13.17 1.45 -17.36
C ARG A 177 14.10 1.37 -16.17
N GLU A 178 13.55 1.24 -14.95
CA GLU A 178 14.35 1.16 -13.72
C GLU A 178 15.07 -0.15 -13.56
N SER A 179 14.42 -1.27 -13.90
CA SER A 179 14.99 -2.62 -13.74
C SER A 179 15.81 -3.08 -14.92
N GLY A 180 15.64 -2.50 -16.11
CA GLY A 180 16.20 -3.01 -17.36
C GLY A 180 15.45 -4.23 -17.93
N GLU A 181 14.31 -4.59 -17.33
CA GLU A 181 13.47 -5.71 -17.76
C GLU A 181 12.50 -5.29 -18.87
N SER A 182 11.89 -6.26 -19.56
CA SER A 182 10.86 -5.97 -20.54
C SER A 182 9.55 -5.53 -19.87
N LEU A 183 8.75 -4.72 -20.57
CA LEU A 183 7.42 -4.35 -20.12
C LEU A 183 6.54 -5.58 -19.84
N ALA A 184 6.63 -6.60 -20.71
CA ALA A 184 5.88 -7.84 -20.53
C ALA A 184 6.28 -8.57 -19.23
N TYR A 185 7.58 -8.60 -18.90
CA TYR A 185 8.04 -9.16 -17.64
C TYR A 185 7.49 -8.39 -16.43
N CYS A 186 7.56 -7.06 -16.45
CA CYS A 186 7.03 -6.22 -15.37
C CYS A 186 5.52 -6.38 -15.19
N MET A 187 4.77 -6.55 -16.29
CA MET A 187 3.31 -6.75 -16.24
C MET A 187 2.91 -8.15 -15.72
N HIS A 188 3.57 -9.20 -16.19
CA HIS A 188 3.10 -10.57 -16.01
C HIS A 188 3.84 -11.39 -14.96
N LYS A 189 5.09 -11.05 -14.65
CA LYS A 189 5.97 -11.86 -13.78
C LYS A 189 6.41 -11.13 -12.53
N MET A 190 6.55 -9.82 -12.60
CA MET A 190 6.96 -9.02 -11.44
C MET A 190 5.76 -8.79 -10.52
N SER A 191 5.96 -8.91 -9.21
CA SER A 191 4.89 -8.58 -8.26
C SER A 191 4.49 -7.11 -8.35
N LEU A 192 3.25 -6.81 -8.08
CA LEU A 192 2.71 -5.45 -8.12
C LEU A 192 3.43 -4.53 -7.13
N SER A 193 3.80 -5.03 -5.95
CA SER A 193 4.59 -4.28 -4.97
C SER A 193 5.97 -3.90 -5.50
N THR A 194 6.64 -4.82 -6.20
CA THR A 194 7.92 -4.55 -6.83
C THR A 194 7.80 -3.52 -7.95
N VAL A 195 6.78 -3.64 -8.80
CA VAL A 195 6.48 -2.66 -9.86
C VAL A 195 6.28 -1.28 -9.26
N PHE A 196 5.50 -1.16 -8.18
CA PHE A 196 5.28 0.12 -7.50
C PHE A 196 6.52 0.65 -6.80
N ALA A 197 7.34 -0.21 -6.19
CA ALA A 197 8.60 0.22 -5.58
C ALA A 197 9.57 0.79 -6.62
N LEU A 198 9.67 0.17 -7.79
CA LEU A 198 10.47 0.68 -8.91
C LEU A 198 9.91 1.98 -9.47
N PHE A 199 8.58 2.10 -9.59
CA PHE A 199 7.93 3.34 -9.98
C PHE A 199 8.22 4.48 -9.01
N VAL A 200 8.14 4.23 -7.69
CA VAL A 200 8.48 5.22 -6.66
C VAL A 200 9.94 5.64 -6.78
N ASN A 201 10.86 4.71 -7.01
CA ASN A 201 12.27 5.01 -7.22
C ASN A 201 12.49 5.82 -8.51
N TYR A 202 11.78 5.52 -9.59
CA TYR A 202 11.77 6.31 -10.81
C TYR A 202 11.33 7.75 -10.52
N ARG A 203 10.18 7.92 -9.87
CA ARG A 203 9.66 9.24 -9.48
C ARG A 203 10.62 10.01 -8.59
N ARG A 204 11.28 9.33 -7.65
CA ARG A 204 12.27 9.94 -6.76
C ARG A 204 13.48 10.48 -7.52
N ARG A 205 13.91 9.82 -8.58
CA ARG A 205 15.05 10.29 -9.40
C ARG A 205 14.67 11.41 -10.34
N GLU A 206 13.47 11.37 -10.91
CA GLU A 206 12.97 12.38 -11.85
C GLU A 206 12.46 13.65 -11.13
N SER A 207 12.05 13.56 -9.88
CA SER A 207 11.56 14.69 -9.09
C SER A 207 12.60 15.11 -8.05
N SER A 208 12.70 16.42 -7.81
CA SER A 208 13.48 16.98 -6.68
C SER A 208 12.78 16.77 -5.32
N GLU A 209 11.63 16.14 -5.29
CA GLU A 209 10.81 15.94 -4.09
C GLU A 209 11.40 14.87 -3.18
N LYS A 210 11.45 15.16 -1.88
CA LYS A 210 11.86 14.19 -0.88
C LYS A 210 10.72 13.20 -0.65
N ILE A 211 10.92 11.95 -1.02
CA ILE A 211 9.98 10.87 -0.69
C ILE A 211 10.18 10.49 0.77
N ALA A 212 9.14 10.66 1.57
CA ALA A 212 9.11 10.23 2.96
C ALA A 212 8.37 8.89 3.08
N TYR A 213 8.81 8.05 4.01
CA TYR A 213 8.06 6.84 4.34
C TYR A 213 6.74 7.21 5.03
N PRO A 214 5.65 6.50 4.74
CA PRO A 214 4.40 6.72 5.44
C PRO A 214 4.59 6.44 6.93
N VAL A 215 4.13 7.36 7.76
CA VAL A 215 4.11 7.18 9.21
C VAL A 215 2.78 6.53 9.58
N PRO A 216 2.76 5.46 10.40
CA PRO A 216 1.51 4.90 10.87
C PRO A 216 0.65 5.99 11.54
N ALA A 217 -0.63 6.09 11.18
CA ALA A 217 -1.53 7.16 11.66
C ALA A 217 -1.59 7.25 13.19
N GLU A 218 -1.50 6.12 13.86
CA GLU A 218 -1.45 6.08 15.33
C GLU A 218 -0.16 6.69 15.88
N VAL A 219 0.98 6.48 15.22
CA VAL A 219 2.26 7.09 15.61
C VAL A 219 2.24 8.60 15.35
N GLU A 220 1.69 9.05 14.23
CA GLU A 220 1.48 10.48 13.95
C GLU A 220 0.63 11.14 15.02
N LYS A 221 -0.48 10.50 15.40
CA LYS A 221 -1.36 10.99 16.44
C LYS A 221 -0.63 11.10 17.78
N GLN A 222 0.10 10.06 18.19
CA GLN A 222 0.88 10.08 19.44
C GLN A 222 1.96 11.17 19.44
N ILE A 223 2.63 11.40 18.30
CA ILE A 223 3.60 12.49 18.15
C ILE A 223 2.89 13.84 18.30
N ALA A 224 1.78 14.06 17.62
CA ALA A 224 1.01 15.30 17.69
C ALA A 224 0.51 15.58 19.14
N ASP A 225 -0.02 14.56 19.81
CA ASP A 225 -0.47 14.65 21.20
C ASP A 225 0.68 14.99 22.14
N ARG A 226 1.86 14.37 21.96
CA ARG A 226 3.06 14.65 22.78
C ARG A 226 3.60 16.07 22.55
N ILE A 227 3.67 16.51 21.29
CA ILE A 227 4.05 17.91 20.97
C ILE A 227 3.07 18.89 21.61
N GLY A 228 1.78 18.64 21.52
CA GLY A 228 0.75 19.46 22.16
C GLY A 228 0.85 19.50 23.67
N GLN A 229 1.22 18.38 24.32
CA GLN A 229 1.48 18.32 25.75
C GLN A 229 2.70 19.15 26.12
N LEU A 230 3.84 18.97 25.44
CA LEU A 230 5.06 19.73 25.68
C LEU A 230 4.88 21.23 25.45
N GLY A 231 4.06 21.61 24.46
CA GLY A 231 3.71 23.01 24.22
C GLY A 231 2.99 23.63 25.41
N ARG A 232 2.00 22.93 25.97
CA ARG A 232 1.29 23.40 27.18
C ARG A 232 2.23 23.52 28.38
N GLU A 233 3.05 22.51 28.63
CA GLU A 233 4.03 22.51 29.72
C GLU A 233 5.05 23.65 29.57
N PHE A 234 5.49 23.93 28.35
CA PHE A 234 6.44 25.01 28.06
C PHE A 234 5.82 26.39 28.28
N LEU A 235 4.56 26.60 27.87
CA LEU A 235 3.87 27.88 28.02
C LEU A 235 3.50 28.18 29.48
N THR A 236 3.34 27.16 30.32
CA THR A 236 3.04 27.32 31.77
C THR A 236 4.29 27.53 32.61
N ARG A 237 5.49 27.40 32.04
CA ARG A 237 6.74 27.71 32.76
C ARG A 237 6.85 29.22 32.98
N PRO A 238 7.15 29.66 34.22
CA PRO A 238 7.31 31.07 34.56
C PRO A 238 8.45 31.75 33.79
#